data_ce20fa9787b3d6f62ac7a9fc3040bb95
#
_entry.id   ce20fa9787b3d6f62ac7a9fc3040bb95
#
_cell.length_a   1.000
_cell.length_b   1.000
_cell.length_c   1.000
_cell.angle_alpha   90.00
_cell.angle_beta   90.00
_cell.angle_gamma   90.00
#
_symmetry.space_group_name_H-M   'P 1'
#
loop_
_entity.id
_entity.type
_entity.pdbx_description
1 polymer ?
#
loop_
_entity_poly.entity_id
_entity_poly.type
_entity_poly.pdbx_seq_one_letter_code
_entity_poly.pdbx_strand_id
1 'polypeptide(L)'
;MITSLFLAKEKTANIIGLQWFDEDFYLLLIRLCVNIVFITILIRFLYYQKTKRKDYLFTYYLIGTITFFLCFGLKKLDIDTGMGLGLFAIFGIIRYRTDAIEIKEMTYLFLIIGLSVVNALASNQLSIAEMALINVFMVVLTYILEFLWLMKHETRKTIIYERIDLITPDKASEMKKDIESRTGLS
;
A
#
# COMPACT_ATOMS: atom_id res chain seq x y z
N MET A 1 -43.29 0.84 25.04
CA MET A 1 -42.78 2.23 25.13
C MET A 1 -41.36 2.39 24.58
N ILE A 2 -40.43 1.52 24.90
CA ILE A 2 -39.03 1.58 24.36
C ILE A 2 -38.99 1.22 22.87
N THR A 3 -39.75 0.24 22.42
CA THR A 3 -39.87 -0.14 20.99
C THR A 3 -40.48 0.92 20.12
N SER A 4 -41.47 1.69 20.64
CA SER A 4 -42.05 2.80 19.90
C SER A 4 -41.09 4.00 19.75
N LEU A 5 -40.18 4.18 20.70
CA LEU A 5 -39.13 5.21 20.63
C LEU A 5 -38.05 4.85 19.60
N PHE A 6 -37.72 3.57 19.48
CA PHE A 6 -36.77 3.07 18.46
C PHE A 6 -37.35 3.21 17.05
N LEU A 7 -38.62 2.83 16.84
CA LEU A 7 -39.31 2.99 15.57
C LEU A 7 -39.55 4.48 15.17
N ALA A 8 -39.74 5.37 16.16
CA ALA A 8 -39.81 6.81 15.91
C ALA A 8 -38.45 7.40 15.52
N LYS A 9 -37.33 6.89 16.07
CA LYS A 9 -35.99 7.33 15.75
C LYS A 9 -35.59 6.89 14.33
N GLU A 10 -36.06 5.74 13.89
CA GLU A 10 -35.87 5.25 12.52
C GLU A 10 -36.63 6.07 11.48
N LYS A 11 -37.83 6.56 11.87
CA LYS A 11 -38.68 7.38 11.00
C LYS A 11 -38.24 8.83 10.81
N THR A 12 -37.53 9.40 11.79
CA THR A 12 -36.96 10.77 11.69
C THR A 12 -35.65 10.83 10.92
N ALA A 13 -34.98 9.71 10.68
CA ALA A 13 -33.76 9.65 9.86
C ALA A 13 -34.06 9.69 8.34
N ASN A 14 -35.30 9.55 7.93
CA ASN A 14 -35.72 9.57 6.52
C ASN A 14 -36.22 10.94 6.06
N ILE A 15 -35.47 12.00 6.34
CA ILE A 15 -35.68 13.29 5.69
C ILE A 15 -35.06 13.18 4.29
N ILE A 16 -35.92 13.11 3.25
CA ILE A 16 -35.58 13.09 1.82
C ILE A 16 -35.24 11.67 1.27
N GLY A 17 -35.69 10.55 1.88
CA GLY A 17 -35.44 9.20 1.33
C GLY A 17 -33.98 8.74 1.35
N LEU A 18 -33.10 9.46 2.03
CA LEU A 18 -31.69 9.11 2.26
C LEU A 18 -31.56 8.49 3.65
N GLN A 19 -31.17 7.24 3.71
CA GLN A 19 -30.75 6.61 4.96
C GLN A 19 -29.36 7.15 5.35
N TRP A 20 -29.30 7.96 6.41
CA TRP A 20 -28.05 8.58 6.88
C TRP A 20 -27.11 7.59 7.55
N PHE A 21 -27.65 6.56 8.21
CA PHE A 21 -26.87 5.54 8.89
C PHE A 21 -27.51 4.18 8.63
N ASP A 22 -26.74 3.31 7.98
CA ASP A 22 -27.06 1.90 7.73
C ASP A 22 -26.14 1.02 8.61
N GLU A 23 -26.50 -0.23 8.84
CA GLU A 23 -25.64 -1.19 9.56
C GLU A 23 -24.27 -1.31 8.86
N ASP A 24 -24.23 -1.23 7.56
CA ASP A 24 -23.02 -1.21 6.75
C ASP A 24 -22.08 -0.04 7.06
N PHE A 25 -22.59 1.09 7.57
CA PHE A 25 -21.76 2.25 7.91
C PHE A 25 -20.81 1.95 9.08
N TYR A 26 -21.27 1.27 10.10
CA TYR A 26 -20.41 0.87 11.23
C TYR A 26 -19.37 -0.17 10.80
N LEU A 27 -19.77 -1.10 9.94
CA LEU A 27 -18.85 -2.08 9.36
C LEU A 27 -17.78 -1.41 8.50
N LEU A 28 -18.16 -0.41 7.71
CA LEU A 28 -17.22 0.40 6.94
C LEU A 28 -16.20 1.08 7.84
N LEU A 29 -16.65 1.74 8.92
CA LEU A 29 -15.76 2.43 9.85
C LEU A 29 -14.75 1.47 10.51
N ILE A 30 -15.22 0.33 11.01
CA ILE A 30 -14.36 -0.68 11.64
C ILE A 30 -13.31 -1.17 10.65
N ARG A 31 -13.70 -1.52 9.43
CA ARG A 31 -12.78 -2.00 8.39
C ARG A 31 -11.81 -0.94 7.94
N LEU A 32 -12.28 0.30 7.82
CA LEU A 32 -11.41 1.44 7.49
C LEU A 32 -10.36 1.66 8.59
N CYS A 33 -10.77 1.62 9.86
CA CYS A 33 -9.83 1.73 10.98
C CYS A 33 -8.79 0.60 10.94
N VAL A 34 -9.21 -0.64 10.74
CA VAL A 34 -8.29 -1.79 10.60
C VAL A 34 -7.33 -1.56 9.43
N ASN A 35 -7.84 -1.16 8.26
CA ASN A 35 -7.03 -0.88 7.08
C ASN A 35 -5.97 0.20 7.36
N ILE A 36 -6.37 1.34 7.93
CA ILE A 36 -5.43 2.44 8.25
C ILE A 36 -4.37 2.00 9.27
N VAL A 37 -4.75 1.24 10.29
CA VAL A 37 -3.82 0.72 11.29
C VAL A 37 -2.76 -0.17 10.65
N PHE A 38 -3.14 -1.15 9.84
CA PHE A 38 -2.19 -2.05 9.20
C PHE A 38 -1.34 -1.36 8.13
N ILE A 39 -1.90 -0.45 7.34
CA ILE A 39 -1.15 0.40 6.40
C ILE A 39 -0.12 1.24 7.18
N THR A 40 -0.50 1.82 8.32
CA THR A 40 0.41 2.62 9.14
C THR A 40 1.55 1.76 9.71
N ILE A 41 1.26 0.55 10.17
CA ILE A 41 2.28 -0.40 10.63
C ILE A 41 3.28 -0.71 9.50
N LEU A 42 2.79 -1.05 8.32
CA LEU A 42 3.64 -1.35 7.16
C LEU A 42 4.50 -0.15 6.76
N ILE A 43 3.88 1.02 6.62
CA ILE A 43 4.58 2.22 6.13
C ILE A 43 5.53 2.77 7.21
N ARG A 44 5.06 2.93 8.46
CA ARG A 44 5.82 3.61 9.49
C ARG A 44 6.92 2.76 10.10
N PHE A 45 6.62 1.47 10.38
CA PHE A 45 7.54 0.60 11.10
C PHE A 45 8.41 -0.24 10.17
N LEU A 46 7.92 -0.65 8.99
CA LEU A 46 8.71 -1.47 8.09
C LEU A 46 9.40 -0.61 7.02
N TYR A 47 8.62 0.09 6.21
CA TYR A 47 9.16 0.85 5.09
C TYR A 47 10.04 2.02 5.52
N TYR A 48 9.52 2.91 6.38
CA TYR A 48 10.21 4.17 6.73
C TYR A 48 11.50 3.95 7.53
N GLN A 49 11.58 2.93 8.36
CA GLN A 49 12.80 2.62 9.12
C GLN A 49 13.99 2.27 8.22
N LYS A 50 13.72 1.64 7.09
CA LYS A 50 14.77 1.19 6.16
C LYS A 50 15.07 2.19 5.05
N THR A 51 14.05 2.76 4.43
CA THR A 51 14.21 3.56 3.21
C THR A 51 14.35 5.05 3.49
N LYS A 52 13.77 5.56 4.61
CA LYS A 52 13.77 6.98 5.03
C LYS A 52 13.27 7.98 3.95
N ARG A 53 12.68 7.51 2.85
CA ARG A 53 12.10 8.35 1.79
C ARG A 53 10.70 8.78 2.19
N LYS A 54 10.47 10.08 2.26
CA LYS A 54 9.17 10.65 2.64
C LYS A 54 8.20 10.76 1.46
N ASP A 55 8.72 10.86 0.25
CA ASP A 55 7.94 11.13 -0.96
C ASP A 55 6.90 10.05 -1.24
N TYR A 56 7.23 8.79 -0.97
CA TYR A 56 6.32 7.67 -1.17
C TYR A 56 5.30 7.46 -0.05
N LEU A 57 5.52 8.03 1.15
CA LEU A 57 4.58 7.85 2.27
C LEU A 57 3.18 8.38 1.92
N PHE A 58 3.12 9.61 1.42
CA PHE A 58 1.86 10.22 1.00
C PHE A 58 1.14 9.37 -0.04
N THR A 59 1.89 8.91 -1.04
CA THR A 59 1.36 8.07 -2.12
C THR A 59 0.77 6.76 -1.59
N TYR A 60 1.45 6.09 -0.67
CA TYR A 60 1.02 4.83 -0.10
C TYR A 60 -0.26 4.96 0.73
N TYR A 61 -0.35 5.97 1.60
CA TYR A 61 -1.56 6.24 2.37
C TYR A 61 -2.74 6.57 1.45
N LEU A 62 -2.51 7.45 0.47
CA LEU A 62 -3.57 7.87 -0.43
C LEU A 62 -4.08 6.71 -1.29
N ILE A 63 -3.17 5.96 -1.92
CA ILE A 63 -3.55 4.81 -2.76
C ILE A 63 -4.26 3.74 -1.94
N GLY A 64 -3.75 3.38 -0.76
CA GLY A 64 -4.40 2.39 0.08
C GLY A 64 -5.81 2.82 0.49
N THR A 65 -6.01 4.08 0.86
CA THR A 65 -7.33 4.60 1.24
C THR A 65 -8.28 4.66 0.05
N ILE A 66 -7.83 5.15 -1.11
CA ILE A 66 -8.64 5.19 -2.34
C ILE A 66 -9.03 3.78 -2.77
N THR A 67 -8.08 2.84 -2.75
CA THR A 67 -8.34 1.43 -3.09
C THR A 67 -9.40 0.82 -2.18
N PHE A 68 -9.31 1.08 -0.87
CA PHE A 68 -10.30 0.61 0.10
C PHE A 68 -11.69 1.14 -0.24
N PHE A 69 -11.87 2.46 -0.44
CA PHE A 69 -13.18 3.04 -0.75
C PHE A 69 -13.71 2.58 -2.10
N LEU A 70 -12.87 2.45 -3.13
CA LEU A 70 -13.28 1.93 -4.43
C LEU A 70 -13.81 0.50 -4.31
N CYS A 71 -13.06 -0.39 -3.66
CA CYS A 71 -13.49 -1.78 -3.49
C CYS A 71 -14.75 -1.90 -2.64
N PHE A 72 -14.86 -1.12 -1.57
CA PHE A 72 -16.07 -1.10 -0.75
C PHE A 72 -17.28 -0.60 -1.54
N GLY A 73 -17.14 0.48 -2.32
CA GLY A 73 -18.19 1.02 -3.18
C GLY A 73 -18.62 0.04 -4.26
N LEU A 74 -17.65 -0.59 -4.97
CA LEU A 74 -17.96 -1.59 -6.00
C LEU A 74 -18.72 -2.78 -5.42
N LYS A 75 -18.35 -3.23 -4.22
CA LYS A 75 -19.05 -4.31 -3.52
C LYS A 75 -20.49 -3.93 -3.17
N LYS A 76 -20.73 -2.71 -2.70
CA LYS A 76 -22.08 -2.23 -2.32
C LYS A 76 -23.01 -2.06 -3.53
N LEU A 77 -22.43 -1.83 -4.72
CA LEU A 77 -23.17 -1.67 -5.98
C LEU A 77 -23.41 -3.00 -6.69
N ASP A 78 -23.07 -4.16 -6.09
CA ASP A 78 -23.16 -5.48 -6.71
C ASP A 78 -22.53 -5.55 -8.12
N ILE A 79 -21.52 -4.71 -8.35
CA ILE A 79 -20.77 -4.69 -9.62
C ILE A 79 -19.94 -5.95 -9.72
N ASP A 80 -20.03 -6.61 -10.86
CA ASP A 80 -19.31 -7.84 -11.16
C ASP A 80 -17.80 -7.70 -10.83
N THR A 81 -17.27 -8.69 -10.12
CA THR A 81 -15.87 -8.73 -9.67
C THR A 81 -14.87 -8.52 -10.80
N GLY A 82 -15.25 -8.95 -12.02
CA GLY A 82 -14.45 -8.76 -13.24
C GLY A 82 -14.27 -7.29 -13.62
N MET A 83 -15.30 -6.47 -13.43
CA MET A 83 -15.24 -5.02 -13.71
C MET A 83 -14.35 -4.30 -12.69
N GLY A 84 -14.39 -4.70 -11.42
CA GLY A 84 -13.50 -4.20 -10.38
C GLY A 84 -12.03 -4.50 -10.68
N LEU A 85 -11.71 -5.74 -11.06
CA LEU A 85 -10.36 -6.15 -11.47
C LEU A 85 -9.89 -5.40 -12.72
N GLY A 86 -10.78 -5.15 -13.69
CA GLY A 86 -10.49 -4.35 -14.88
C GLY A 86 -10.08 -2.93 -14.54
N LEU A 87 -10.75 -2.29 -13.59
CA LEU A 87 -10.39 -0.95 -13.11
C LEU A 87 -8.99 -0.92 -12.48
N PHE A 88 -8.65 -1.93 -11.66
CA PHE A 88 -7.30 -2.07 -11.11
C PHE A 88 -6.23 -2.28 -12.18
N ALA A 89 -6.51 -3.07 -13.21
CA ALA A 89 -5.60 -3.25 -14.33
C ALA A 89 -5.33 -1.94 -15.07
N ILE A 90 -6.34 -1.11 -15.28
CA ILE A 90 -6.21 0.22 -15.91
C ILE A 90 -5.31 1.13 -15.07
N PHE A 91 -5.53 1.20 -13.75
CA PHE A 91 -4.66 1.98 -12.85
C PHE A 91 -3.22 1.48 -12.85
N GLY A 92 -3.00 0.17 -12.93
CA GLY A 92 -1.68 -0.43 -13.07
C GLY A 92 -0.98 0.02 -14.36
N ILE A 93 -1.68 0.02 -15.48
CA ILE A 93 -1.13 0.38 -16.80
C ILE A 93 -0.80 1.87 -16.89
N ILE A 94 -1.66 2.75 -16.40
CA ILE A 94 -1.45 4.21 -16.45
C ILE A 94 -0.21 4.62 -15.66
N ARG A 95 0.09 3.95 -14.55
CA ARG A 95 1.18 4.29 -13.66
C ARG A 95 2.57 3.96 -14.23
N TYR A 96 2.70 2.98 -15.12
CA TYR A 96 4.00 2.53 -15.64
C TYR A 96 4.66 3.45 -16.68
N ARG A 97 4.03 4.58 -17.03
CA ARG A 97 4.44 5.31 -18.25
C ARG A 97 5.49 6.38 -18.06
N THR A 98 5.86 6.78 -16.83
CA THR A 98 6.66 8.01 -16.67
C THR A 98 8.03 7.83 -16.02
N ASP A 99 8.20 6.97 -15.03
CA ASP A 99 9.52 6.76 -14.41
C ASP A 99 9.69 5.32 -13.92
N ALA A 100 10.88 4.77 -14.04
CA ALA A 100 11.22 3.45 -13.50
C ALA A 100 11.21 3.50 -11.97
N ILE A 101 10.10 3.03 -11.37
CA ILE A 101 9.98 2.90 -9.91
C ILE A 101 10.90 1.77 -9.46
N GLU A 102 11.65 1.97 -8.38
CA GLU A 102 12.45 0.91 -7.79
C GLU A 102 11.58 -0.31 -7.44
N ILE A 103 12.08 -1.51 -7.67
CA ILE A 103 11.36 -2.78 -7.46
C ILE A 103 10.77 -2.86 -6.04
N LYS A 104 11.52 -2.38 -5.05
CA LYS A 104 11.10 -2.37 -3.66
C LYS A 104 9.87 -1.49 -3.42
N GLU A 105 9.90 -0.28 -3.96
CA GLU A 105 8.78 0.68 -3.86
C GLU A 105 7.50 0.11 -4.49
N MET A 106 7.67 -0.55 -5.64
CA MET A 106 6.57 -1.22 -6.32
C MET A 106 5.99 -2.36 -5.48
N THR A 107 6.84 -3.16 -4.83
CA THR A 107 6.40 -4.26 -3.97
C THR A 107 5.56 -3.76 -2.79
N TYR A 108 6.02 -2.69 -2.09
CA TYR A 108 5.24 -2.08 -1.02
C TYR A 108 3.91 -1.52 -1.49
N LEU A 109 3.88 -0.93 -2.69
CA LEU A 109 2.65 -0.44 -3.29
C LEU A 109 1.64 -1.58 -3.50
N PHE A 110 2.07 -2.68 -4.12
CA PHE A 110 1.21 -3.84 -4.34
C PHE A 110 0.73 -4.46 -3.04
N LEU A 111 1.59 -4.53 -2.03
CA LEU A 111 1.22 -5.00 -0.71
C LEU A 111 0.10 -4.17 -0.09
N ILE A 112 0.23 -2.84 -0.14
CA ILE A 112 -0.77 -1.91 0.41
C ILE A 112 -2.10 -2.01 -0.36
N ILE A 113 -2.04 -2.05 -1.69
CA ILE A 113 -3.23 -2.25 -2.53
C ILE A 113 -3.90 -3.58 -2.16
N GLY A 114 -3.14 -4.67 -2.12
CA GLY A 114 -3.67 -6.00 -1.82
C GLY A 114 -4.36 -6.08 -0.46
N LEU A 115 -3.74 -5.53 0.59
CA LEU A 115 -4.34 -5.48 1.93
C LEU A 115 -5.62 -4.61 1.95
N SER A 116 -5.59 -3.47 1.27
CA SER A 116 -6.77 -2.59 1.19
C SER A 116 -7.94 -3.26 0.47
N VAL A 117 -7.67 -4.04 -0.59
CA VAL A 117 -8.68 -4.86 -1.29
C VAL A 117 -9.28 -5.91 -0.35
N VAL A 118 -8.44 -6.69 0.33
CA VAL A 118 -8.91 -7.72 1.27
C VAL A 118 -9.76 -7.11 2.37
N ASN A 119 -9.30 -6.02 2.98
CA ASN A 119 -10.03 -5.35 4.08
C ASN A 119 -11.37 -4.76 3.62
N ALA A 120 -11.45 -4.25 2.40
CA ALA A 120 -12.68 -3.69 1.84
C ALA A 120 -13.68 -4.78 1.44
N LEU A 121 -13.20 -5.86 0.79
CA LEU A 121 -14.04 -6.93 0.27
C LEU A 121 -14.45 -7.95 1.33
N ALA A 122 -13.82 -7.95 2.52
CA ALA A 122 -14.23 -8.79 3.63
C ALA A 122 -15.75 -8.72 3.79
N SER A 123 -16.44 -9.85 3.56
CA SER A 123 -17.90 -9.96 3.62
C SER A 123 -18.30 -10.80 4.83
N ASN A 124 -19.59 -11.06 4.98
CA ASN A 124 -20.12 -11.98 5.98
C ASN A 124 -19.52 -13.41 5.85
N GLN A 125 -18.84 -13.69 4.74
CA GLN A 125 -18.12 -14.95 4.51
C GLN A 125 -16.70 -14.94 5.10
N LEU A 126 -16.10 -13.76 5.32
CA LEU A 126 -14.79 -13.63 5.94
C LEU A 126 -14.94 -13.15 7.38
N SER A 127 -14.59 -13.98 8.32
CA SER A 127 -14.60 -13.61 9.73
C SER A 127 -13.60 -12.49 10.03
N ILE A 128 -13.88 -11.65 11.02
CA ILE A 128 -12.95 -10.62 11.51
C ILE A 128 -11.60 -11.27 11.92
N ALA A 129 -11.63 -12.48 12.47
CA ALA A 129 -10.42 -13.22 12.82
C ALA A 129 -9.59 -13.61 11.59
N GLU A 130 -10.21 -14.05 10.50
CA GLU A 130 -9.52 -14.38 9.25
C GLU A 130 -8.92 -13.14 8.60
N MET A 131 -9.65 -12.03 8.58
CA MET A 131 -9.15 -10.74 8.10
C MET A 131 -7.94 -10.28 8.92
N ALA A 132 -8.01 -10.36 10.25
CA ALA A 132 -6.90 -10.02 11.13
C ALA A 132 -5.70 -10.95 10.91
N LEU A 133 -5.93 -12.24 10.72
CA LEU A 133 -4.88 -13.22 10.45
C LEU A 133 -4.14 -12.89 9.16
N ILE A 134 -4.85 -12.58 8.06
CA ILE A 134 -4.25 -12.20 6.77
C ILE A 134 -3.36 -10.95 6.95
N ASN A 135 -3.89 -9.92 7.60
CA ASN A 135 -3.16 -8.68 7.81
C ASN A 135 -1.89 -8.92 8.66
N VAL A 136 -2.02 -9.63 9.79
CA VAL A 136 -0.88 -9.95 10.67
C VAL A 136 0.15 -10.80 9.93
N PHE A 137 -0.29 -11.82 9.20
CA PHE A 137 0.61 -12.67 8.42
C PHE A 137 1.42 -11.86 7.40
N MET A 138 0.78 -10.96 6.66
CA MET A 138 1.47 -10.12 5.67
C MET A 138 2.47 -9.17 6.32
N VAL A 139 2.13 -8.57 7.46
CA VAL A 139 3.06 -7.72 8.23
C VAL A 139 4.25 -8.52 8.73
N VAL A 140 4.02 -9.70 9.33
CA VAL A 140 5.07 -10.57 9.85
C VAL A 140 5.97 -11.07 8.73
N LEU A 141 5.38 -11.51 7.61
CA LEU A 141 6.14 -11.97 6.44
C LEU A 141 7.03 -10.84 5.90
N THR A 142 6.47 -9.64 5.74
CA THR A 142 7.23 -8.48 5.27
C THR A 142 8.36 -8.13 6.24
N TYR A 143 8.10 -8.19 7.54
CA TYR A 143 9.11 -7.97 8.58
C TYR A 143 10.26 -9.00 8.49
N ILE A 144 9.94 -10.28 8.37
CA ILE A 144 10.93 -11.35 8.25
C ILE A 144 11.78 -11.15 7.00
N LEU A 145 11.17 -10.88 5.86
CA LEU A 145 11.88 -10.65 4.61
C LEU A 145 12.76 -9.40 4.65
N GLU A 146 12.27 -8.31 5.23
CA GLU A 146 12.95 -7.01 5.26
C GLU A 146 14.11 -7.00 6.27
N PHE A 147 13.93 -7.59 7.45
CA PHE A 147 14.88 -7.46 8.55
C PHE A 147 15.76 -8.68 8.78
N LEU A 148 15.25 -9.89 8.53
CA LEU A 148 15.95 -11.13 8.82
C LEU A 148 16.64 -11.72 7.60
N TRP A 149 16.01 -11.68 6.42
CA TRP A 149 16.56 -12.36 5.25
C TRP A 149 17.35 -11.43 4.32
N LEU A 150 16.90 -10.20 4.09
CA LEU A 150 17.58 -9.24 3.19
C LEU A 150 18.57 -8.33 3.93
N MET A 151 19.47 -8.88 4.73
CA MET A 151 20.39 -8.10 5.56
C MET A 151 21.51 -7.37 4.80
N LYS A 152 21.75 -7.62 3.53
CA LYS A 152 22.74 -6.88 2.74
C LYS A 152 22.08 -5.93 1.76
N HIS A 153 21.97 -4.67 2.15
CA HIS A 153 21.63 -3.61 1.22
C HIS A 153 22.85 -3.24 0.38
N GLU A 154 22.82 -3.62 -0.88
CA GLU A 154 23.70 -3.01 -1.88
C GLU A 154 23.14 -1.62 -2.19
N THR A 155 23.80 -0.58 -1.72
CA THR A 155 23.47 0.80 -2.11
C THR A 155 24.00 1.04 -3.51
N ARG A 156 23.13 0.99 -4.51
CA ARG A 156 23.48 1.34 -5.88
C ARG A 156 23.37 2.86 -6.05
N LYS A 157 24.49 3.49 -6.35
CA LYS A 157 24.53 4.90 -6.75
C LYS A 157 24.96 4.98 -8.20
N THR A 158 24.18 5.63 -9.04
CA THR A 158 24.59 5.93 -10.42
C THR A 158 25.48 7.14 -10.39
N ILE A 159 26.72 6.99 -10.82
CA ILE A 159 27.70 8.07 -10.92
C ILE A 159 27.90 8.37 -12.41
N ILE A 160 27.76 9.63 -12.78
CA ILE A 160 28.15 10.09 -14.13
C ILE A 160 29.65 10.33 -14.08
N TYR A 161 30.41 9.49 -14.79
CA TYR A 161 31.85 9.55 -14.79
C TYR A 161 32.36 10.32 -16.01
N GLU A 162 33.05 11.43 -15.77
CA GLU A 162 33.45 12.37 -16.82
C GLU A 162 34.75 12.00 -17.55
N ARG A 163 35.61 11.15 -16.93
CA ARG A 163 36.89 10.78 -17.51
C ARG A 163 36.79 9.57 -18.44
N ILE A 164 36.53 9.84 -19.70
CA ILE A 164 36.35 8.83 -20.76
C ILE A 164 37.63 7.99 -20.98
N ASP A 165 38.79 8.57 -20.75
CA ASP A 165 40.13 7.93 -20.90
C ASP A 165 40.35 6.73 -19.95
N LEU A 166 39.62 6.64 -18.85
CA LEU A 166 39.71 5.55 -17.87
C LEU A 166 38.58 4.50 -18.02
N ILE A 167 37.66 4.65 -18.95
CA ILE A 167 36.50 3.73 -19.13
C ILE A 167 36.93 2.43 -19.88
N THR A 168 38.16 2.36 -20.37
CA THR A 168 38.69 1.16 -21.09
C THR A 168 38.83 -0.03 -20.13
N PRO A 169 38.52 -1.27 -20.57
CA PRO A 169 38.63 -2.47 -19.75
C PRO A 169 40.02 -2.65 -19.09
N ASP A 170 41.08 -2.25 -19.79
CA ASP A 170 42.47 -2.37 -19.32
C ASP A 170 42.77 -1.43 -18.13
N LYS A 171 42.02 -0.35 -17.97
CA LYS A 171 42.20 0.65 -16.91
C LYS A 171 41.16 0.59 -15.82
N ALA A 172 40.39 -0.48 -15.73
CA ALA A 172 39.32 -0.63 -14.74
C ALA A 172 39.80 -0.47 -13.30
N SER A 173 41.03 -0.89 -12.98
CA SER A 173 41.60 -0.73 -11.66
C SER A 173 41.95 0.73 -11.31
N GLU A 174 42.39 1.51 -12.30
CA GLU A 174 42.66 2.95 -12.14
C GLU A 174 41.39 3.75 -12.00
N MET A 175 40.35 3.44 -12.80
CA MET A 175 39.02 4.01 -12.69
C MET A 175 38.44 3.78 -11.29
N LYS A 176 38.57 2.55 -10.77
CA LYS A 176 38.08 2.23 -9.42
C LYS A 176 38.77 3.07 -8.36
N LYS A 177 40.08 3.21 -8.41
CA LYS A 177 40.86 4.05 -7.49
C LYS A 177 40.48 5.53 -7.58
N ASP A 178 40.28 6.05 -8.79
CA ASP A 178 39.86 7.43 -8.97
C ASP A 178 38.43 7.68 -8.39
N ILE A 179 37.50 6.74 -8.58
CA ILE A 179 36.17 6.80 -7.99
C ILE A 179 36.25 6.71 -6.45
N GLU A 180 37.02 5.79 -5.90
CA GLU A 180 37.21 5.64 -4.45
C GLU A 180 37.82 6.92 -3.84
N SER A 181 38.81 7.53 -4.50
CA SER A 181 39.43 8.78 -4.01
C SER A 181 38.48 9.99 -4.00
N ARG A 182 37.53 10.05 -4.96
CA ARG A 182 36.54 11.15 -5.07
C ARG A 182 35.32 10.94 -4.23
N THR A 183 34.89 9.69 -4.03
CA THR A 183 33.67 9.36 -3.32
C THR A 183 33.89 8.99 -1.86
N GLY A 184 35.13 8.65 -1.47
CA GLY A 184 35.45 8.15 -0.14
C GLY A 184 34.84 6.77 0.18
N LEU A 185 34.35 6.05 -0.84
CA LEU A 185 33.79 4.71 -0.73
C LEU A 185 34.85 3.69 -1.09
N SER A 186 35.07 2.73 -0.21
CA SER A 186 35.96 1.58 -0.43
C SER A 186 35.18 0.34 -0.79
#